data_0c903747d24fc1d156785001f539dc63
#
_entry.id   0c903747d24fc1d156785001f539dc63
#
_cell.length_a   1.000
_cell.length_b   1.000
_cell.length_c   1.000
_cell.angle_alpha   90.00
_cell.angle_beta   90.00
_cell.angle_gamma   90.00
#
_symmetry.space_group_name_H-M   'P 1'
#
loop_
_entity.id
_entity.type
_entity.pdbx_description
1 polymer ?
#
loop_
_entity_poly.entity_id
_entity_poly.type
_entity_poly.pdbx_seq_one_letter_code
_entity_poly.pdbx_strand_id
1 'polypeptide(L)'
;LSQGWKLLSFMPSHSPVTQLLSDLVSIPSINPSLLPTQSNLTGEERVATFLTDYANKLGIEVQRQAVLPGRNNILLRLKPKGKIKSRVMLAPHMDVVPAEENSFKPKIRKGKLYGRGACDTKGSMAAFFQAFCDLARNGPLPLNTEVIFVGLVDEEFGQAGSRKLAKSGPQADLAIAGEPTELKVVTAHKGNSWLQIKTTGVAAHGAT
;
A
#
# COMPACT_ATOMS: atom_id res chain seq x y z
N LEU A 1 30.77 23.70 39.89
CA LEU A 1 30.85 22.39 39.23
C LEU A 1 29.56 22.16 38.49
N SER A 2 29.48 22.65 37.23
CA SER A 2 28.37 22.55 36.33
C SER A 2 28.51 21.28 35.51
N GLN A 3 27.66 20.27 35.74
CA GLN A 3 27.49 19.16 34.81
C GLN A 3 26.46 19.55 33.77
N GLY A 4 26.94 19.96 32.60
CA GLY A 4 26.11 20.18 31.42
C GLY A 4 25.55 18.87 30.87
N TRP A 5 24.26 18.69 30.98
CA TRP A 5 23.53 17.65 30.26
C TRP A 5 23.53 17.99 28.78
N LYS A 6 24.39 17.33 27.99
CA LYS A 6 24.22 17.30 26.52
C LYS A 6 23.01 16.48 26.20
N LEU A 7 21.89 17.15 25.90
CA LEU A 7 20.78 16.58 25.16
C LEU A 7 21.31 16.22 23.77
N LEU A 8 21.68 14.95 23.57
CA LEU A 8 21.85 14.37 22.27
C LEU A 8 20.45 14.34 21.63
N SER A 9 20.15 15.36 20.85
CA SER A 9 19.01 15.33 19.96
C SER A 9 19.25 14.22 18.94
N PHE A 10 18.58 13.08 19.15
CA PHE A 10 18.46 12.04 18.14
C PHE A 10 17.52 12.62 17.06
N MET A 11 18.07 13.40 16.13
CA MET A 11 17.36 13.69 14.89
C MET A 11 17.29 12.38 14.12
N PRO A 12 16.10 11.87 13.78
CA PRO A 12 16.01 10.71 12.91
C PRO A 12 16.71 11.04 11.60
N SER A 13 17.63 10.17 11.16
CA SER A 13 18.46 10.38 9.97
C SER A 13 17.64 10.51 8.66
N HIS A 14 16.35 10.27 8.74
CA HIS A 14 15.42 10.31 7.61
C HIS A 14 14.08 10.95 8.02
N SER A 15 13.36 11.53 7.04
CA SER A 15 12.01 12.05 7.26
C SER A 15 11.04 10.93 7.69
N PRO A 16 9.95 11.25 8.42
CA PRO A 16 8.96 10.25 8.86
C PRO A 16 8.42 9.39 7.70
N VAL A 17 8.14 9.99 6.56
CA VAL A 17 7.65 9.25 5.38
C VAL A 17 8.74 8.31 4.81
N THR A 18 10.01 8.69 4.87
CA THR A 18 11.12 7.83 4.43
C THR A 18 11.27 6.63 5.36
N GLN A 19 11.16 6.84 6.67
CA GLN A 19 11.18 5.75 7.64
C GLN A 19 9.99 4.81 7.43
N LEU A 20 8.78 5.35 7.29
CA LEU A 20 7.58 4.58 7.02
C LEU A 20 7.70 3.74 5.73
N LEU A 21 8.26 4.33 4.66
CA LEU A 21 8.52 3.59 3.42
C LEU A 21 9.53 2.46 3.66
N SER A 22 10.60 2.72 4.40
CA SER A 22 11.59 1.70 4.75
C SER A 22 10.96 0.54 5.51
N ASP A 23 10.11 0.83 6.50
CA ASP A 23 9.39 -0.17 7.28
C ASP A 23 8.45 -0.99 6.39
N LEU A 24 7.66 -0.35 5.54
CA LEU A 24 6.76 -1.02 4.60
C LEU A 24 7.51 -1.91 3.60
N VAL A 25 8.62 -1.45 3.06
CA VAL A 25 9.44 -2.25 2.12
C VAL A 25 10.04 -3.47 2.82
N SER A 26 10.39 -3.37 4.10
CA SER A 26 10.93 -4.50 4.88
C SER A 26 9.90 -5.58 5.21
N ILE A 27 8.62 -5.34 4.97
CA ILE A 27 7.54 -6.31 5.13
C ILE A 27 7.27 -6.99 3.79
N PRO A 28 7.67 -8.24 3.56
CA PRO A 28 7.35 -8.95 2.32
C PRO A 28 5.84 -9.11 2.14
N SER A 29 5.35 -8.88 0.93
CA SER A 29 3.92 -8.99 0.59
C SER A 29 3.71 -9.45 -0.85
N ILE A 30 4.49 -10.46 -1.30
CA ILE A 30 4.35 -10.99 -2.65
C ILE A 30 2.93 -11.51 -2.84
N ASN A 31 2.32 -11.17 -3.98
CA ASN A 31 0.99 -11.67 -4.32
C ASN A 31 1.01 -13.20 -4.40
N PRO A 32 0.22 -13.91 -3.58
CA PRO A 32 0.24 -15.37 -3.54
C PRO A 32 -0.11 -16.02 -4.88
N SER A 33 -0.90 -15.36 -5.72
CA SER A 33 -1.32 -15.89 -7.03
C SER A 33 -0.22 -15.88 -8.08
N LEU A 34 0.89 -15.17 -7.83
CA LEU A 34 2.04 -15.09 -8.72
C LEU A 34 3.12 -16.16 -8.42
N LEU A 35 2.96 -16.94 -7.36
CA LEU A 35 3.92 -17.99 -6.99
C LEU A 35 3.24 -19.37 -7.00
N PRO A 36 3.95 -20.41 -7.46
CA PRO A 36 3.41 -21.78 -7.49
C PRO A 36 3.20 -22.37 -6.09
N THR A 37 3.96 -21.89 -5.10
CA THR A 37 3.89 -22.33 -3.71
C THR A 37 3.90 -21.10 -2.78
N GLN A 38 3.12 -21.19 -1.71
CA GLN A 38 3.16 -20.17 -0.67
C GLN A 38 4.50 -20.21 0.09
N SER A 39 4.98 -19.04 0.48
CA SER A 39 6.18 -18.86 1.29
C SER A 39 5.94 -17.82 2.39
N ASN A 40 6.89 -17.68 3.30
CA ASN A 40 6.89 -16.64 4.31
C ASN A 40 6.98 -15.22 3.73
N LEU A 41 7.22 -15.08 2.42
CA LEU A 41 7.29 -13.81 1.72
C LEU A 41 5.95 -13.41 1.08
N THR A 42 4.95 -14.32 1.06
CA THR A 42 3.66 -14.10 0.40
C THR A 42 2.60 -13.53 1.32
N GLY A 43 1.64 -12.83 0.73
CA GLY A 43 0.43 -12.32 1.37
C GLY A 43 0.57 -10.92 1.96
N GLU A 44 -0.53 -10.18 1.92
CA GLU A 44 -0.61 -8.77 2.30
C GLU A 44 -0.92 -8.56 3.78
N GLU A 45 -1.30 -9.62 4.51
CA GLU A 45 -1.81 -9.51 5.88
C GLU A 45 -0.83 -8.82 6.83
N ARG A 46 0.49 -9.02 6.65
CA ARG A 46 1.50 -8.34 7.48
C ARG A 46 1.53 -6.83 7.25
N VAL A 47 1.38 -6.40 5.99
CA VAL A 47 1.26 -4.97 5.66
C VAL A 47 -0.03 -4.41 6.22
N ALA A 48 -1.15 -5.14 6.05
CA ALA A 48 -2.45 -4.76 6.59
C ALA A 48 -2.41 -4.62 8.12
N THR A 49 -1.77 -5.56 8.81
CA THR A 49 -1.60 -5.52 10.28
C THR A 49 -0.73 -4.33 10.70
N PHE A 50 0.41 -4.12 10.05
CA PHE A 50 1.28 -2.99 10.34
C PHE A 50 0.55 -1.64 10.25
N LEU A 51 -0.19 -1.42 9.16
CA LEU A 51 -0.98 -0.19 8.97
C LEU A 51 -2.12 -0.08 9.97
N THR A 52 -2.79 -1.19 10.29
CA THR A 52 -3.86 -1.26 11.30
C THR A 52 -3.34 -0.88 12.68
N ASP A 53 -2.23 -1.47 13.10
CA ASP A 53 -1.63 -1.20 14.41
C ASP A 53 -1.16 0.25 14.55
N TYR A 54 -0.64 0.80 13.46
CA TYR A 54 -0.25 2.21 13.43
C TYR A 54 -1.48 3.13 13.57
N ALA A 55 -2.56 2.84 12.83
CA ALA A 55 -3.81 3.60 12.87
C ALA A 55 -4.50 3.51 14.24
N ASN A 56 -4.52 2.33 14.85
CA ASN A 56 -5.11 2.12 16.18
C ASN A 56 -4.44 2.97 17.27
N LYS A 57 -3.11 3.16 17.20
CA LYS A 57 -2.37 4.04 18.12
C LYS A 57 -2.79 5.51 18.01
N LEU A 58 -3.42 5.89 16.90
CA LEU A 58 -3.96 7.23 16.66
C LEU A 58 -5.46 7.32 16.89
N GLY A 59 -6.11 6.25 17.34
CA GLY A 59 -7.56 6.19 17.55
C GLY A 59 -8.36 6.23 16.23
N ILE A 60 -7.75 5.85 15.12
CA ILE A 60 -8.40 5.85 13.80
C ILE A 60 -9.22 4.57 13.64
N GLU A 61 -10.47 4.71 13.20
CA GLU A 61 -11.35 3.58 12.88
C GLU A 61 -10.80 2.76 11.72
N VAL A 62 -10.62 1.46 11.92
CA VAL A 62 -10.13 0.51 10.90
C VAL A 62 -11.20 -0.54 10.63
N GLN A 63 -11.55 -0.70 9.37
CA GLN A 63 -12.45 -1.74 8.88
C GLN A 63 -11.68 -2.70 7.97
N ARG A 64 -11.92 -4.01 8.15
CA ARG A 64 -11.43 -5.03 7.21
C ARG A 64 -12.56 -5.46 6.28
N GLN A 65 -12.30 -5.44 4.97
CA GLN A 65 -13.22 -5.89 3.94
C GLN A 65 -12.69 -7.20 3.35
N ALA A 66 -13.37 -8.31 3.64
CA ALA A 66 -12.99 -9.62 3.09
C ALA A 66 -13.07 -9.64 1.56
N VAL A 67 -11.98 -10.05 0.91
CA VAL A 67 -11.84 -10.10 -0.56
C VAL A 67 -11.61 -11.52 -1.05
N LEU A 68 -10.53 -12.16 -0.60
CA LEU A 68 -10.14 -13.53 -0.88
C LEU A 68 -9.88 -14.26 0.44
N PRO A 69 -9.82 -15.58 0.48
CA PRO A 69 -9.49 -16.32 1.69
C PRO A 69 -8.19 -15.81 2.33
N GLY A 70 -8.30 -15.29 3.57
CA GLY A 70 -7.18 -14.73 4.31
C GLY A 70 -6.61 -13.40 3.79
N ARG A 71 -7.22 -12.78 2.78
CA ARG A 71 -6.76 -11.53 2.18
C ARG A 71 -7.87 -10.47 2.25
N ASN A 72 -7.62 -9.40 2.99
CA ASN A 72 -8.60 -8.35 3.25
C ASN A 72 -8.09 -7.00 2.77
N ASN A 73 -8.94 -6.20 2.13
CA ASN A 73 -8.70 -4.77 2.08
C ASN A 73 -8.78 -4.19 3.49
N ILE A 74 -8.01 -3.14 3.76
CA ILE A 74 -8.18 -2.33 4.96
C ILE A 74 -8.73 -0.96 4.57
N LEU A 75 -9.68 -0.46 5.36
CA LEU A 75 -10.27 0.86 5.19
C LEU A 75 -10.11 1.63 6.48
N LEU A 76 -9.47 2.77 6.41
CA LEU A 76 -9.29 3.72 7.50
C LEU A 76 -10.07 4.98 7.17
N ARG A 77 -10.79 5.54 8.15
CA ARG A 77 -11.73 6.62 7.89
C ARG A 77 -11.53 7.80 8.84
N LEU A 78 -11.39 8.97 8.27
CA LEU A 78 -11.45 10.24 8.98
C LEU A 78 -12.76 10.93 8.64
N LYS A 79 -13.71 10.87 9.58
CA LYS A 79 -15.02 11.48 9.41
C LYS A 79 -14.98 12.94 9.80
N PRO A 80 -15.60 13.85 9.03
CA PRO A 80 -15.73 15.25 9.39
C PRO A 80 -16.65 15.42 10.61
N LYS A 81 -16.54 16.57 11.31
CA LYS A 81 -17.46 16.90 12.38
C LYS A 81 -18.87 17.18 11.87
N GLY A 82 -19.00 17.70 10.64
CA GLY A 82 -20.28 18.01 10.02
C GLY A 82 -20.85 16.85 9.19
N LYS A 83 -21.95 17.11 8.51
CA LYS A 83 -22.56 16.15 7.58
C LYS A 83 -21.61 15.89 6.42
N ILE A 84 -21.36 14.63 6.10
CA ILE A 84 -20.55 14.22 4.95
C ILE A 84 -21.24 14.69 3.66
N LYS A 85 -20.58 15.56 2.90
CA LYS A 85 -21.00 16.05 1.59
C LYS A 85 -20.13 15.53 0.45
N SER A 86 -18.88 15.18 0.76
CA SER A 86 -17.95 14.62 -0.21
C SER A 86 -17.04 13.58 0.45
N ARG A 87 -16.45 12.70 -0.37
CA ARG A 87 -15.48 11.70 0.03
C ARG A 87 -14.28 11.70 -0.89
N VAL A 88 -13.09 11.71 -0.30
CA VAL A 88 -11.81 11.53 -0.99
C VAL A 88 -11.22 10.21 -0.54
N MET A 89 -10.79 9.40 -1.50
CA MET A 89 -10.21 8.09 -1.27
C MET A 89 -8.77 8.05 -1.76
N LEU A 90 -7.86 7.55 -0.92
CA LEU A 90 -6.47 7.26 -1.23
C LEU A 90 -6.32 5.74 -1.25
N ALA A 91 -6.05 5.16 -2.42
CA ALA A 91 -6.19 3.72 -2.65
C ALA A 91 -4.91 3.08 -3.25
N PRO A 92 -3.82 2.97 -2.49
CA PRO A 92 -2.66 2.18 -2.89
C PRO A 92 -2.92 0.68 -2.67
N HIS A 93 -2.17 -0.19 -3.42
CA HIS A 93 -2.20 -1.63 -3.17
C HIS A 93 -1.07 -2.09 -2.22
N MET A 94 -1.28 -3.23 -1.55
CA MET A 94 -0.38 -3.77 -0.54
C MET A 94 0.52 -4.90 -1.07
N ASP A 95 0.11 -5.58 -2.14
CA ASP A 95 0.88 -6.65 -2.75
C ASP A 95 2.02 -6.13 -3.63
N VAL A 96 2.93 -7.03 -3.95
CA VAL A 96 4.06 -6.79 -4.87
C VAL A 96 4.31 -8.02 -5.72
N VAL A 97 4.94 -7.85 -6.87
CA VAL A 97 5.39 -8.96 -7.73
C VAL A 97 6.50 -9.78 -7.05
N PRO A 98 6.77 -11.02 -7.50
CA PRO A 98 7.81 -11.88 -6.95
C PRO A 98 9.19 -11.21 -6.89
N ALA A 99 9.91 -11.52 -5.82
CA ALA A 99 11.28 -11.06 -5.59
C ALA A 99 11.99 -11.97 -4.59
N GLU A 100 13.32 -11.93 -4.61
CA GLU A 100 14.16 -12.59 -3.62
C GLU A 100 14.07 -11.90 -2.26
N GLU A 101 14.33 -12.62 -1.18
CA GLU A 101 14.27 -12.12 0.19
C GLU A 101 15.12 -10.87 0.42
N ASN A 102 16.30 -10.80 -0.19
CA ASN A 102 17.18 -9.63 -0.08
C ASN A 102 16.56 -8.34 -0.66
N SER A 103 15.58 -8.44 -1.53
CA SER A 103 14.86 -7.31 -2.10
C SER A 103 13.95 -6.61 -1.07
N PHE A 104 13.66 -7.27 0.05
CA PHE A 104 12.90 -6.73 1.18
C PHE A 104 13.79 -6.13 2.28
N LYS A 105 15.10 -5.98 2.01
CA LYS A 105 16.05 -5.25 2.86
C LYS A 105 16.27 -3.85 2.26
N PRO A 106 15.52 -2.84 2.66
CA PRO A 106 15.58 -1.51 2.04
C PRO A 106 16.97 -0.90 2.20
N LYS A 107 17.42 -0.20 1.15
CA LYS A 107 18.72 0.48 1.14
C LYS A 107 18.55 1.90 0.65
N ILE A 108 19.06 2.86 1.41
CA ILE A 108 19.07 4.27 0.98
C ILE A 108 20.46 4.61 0.44
N ARG A 109 20.49 5.06 -0.82
CA ARG A 109 21.73 5.47 -1.49
C ARG A 109 21.46 6.70 -2.35
N LYS A 110 22.29 7.73 -2.24
CA LYS A 110 22.18 8.96 -3.05
C LYS A 110 20.76 9.56 -3.05
N GLY A 111 20.09 9.60 -1.89
CA GLY A 111 18.74 10.15 -1.76
C GLY A 111 17.61 9.29 -2.34
N LYS A 112 17.88 8.04 -2.73
CA LYS A 112 16.90 7.09 -3.25
C LYS A 112 16.80 5.87 -2.34
N LEU A 113 15.57 5.38 -2.10
CA LEU A 113 15.31 4.13 -1.39
C LEU A 113 15.10 3.01 -2.41
N TYR A 114 15.85 1.93 -2.24
CA TYR A 114 15.81 0.74 -3.08
C TYR A 114 15.22 -0.43 -2.30
N GLY A 115 14.31 -1.18 -2.91
CA GLY A 115 13.70 -2.40 -2.39
C GLY A 115 12.46 -2.79 -3.20
N ARG A 116 11.99 -4.02 -3.08
CA ARG A 116 10.77 -4.46 -3.76
C ARG A 116 9.55 -3.69 -3.22
N GLY A 117 8.76 -3.12 -4.14
CA GLY A 117 7.61 -2.29 -3.81
C GLY A 117 7.95 -0.83 -3.47
N ALA A 118 9.23 -0.42 -3.44
CA ALA A 118 9.60 0.96 -3.09
C ALA A 118 9.00 2.01 -4.03
N CYS A 119 8.80 1.65 -5.30
CA CYS A 119 8.14 2.49 -6.29
C CYS A 119 6.70 2.03 -6.51
N ASP A 120 6.51 0.74 -6.73
CA ASP A 120 5.25 0.10 -7.03
C ASP A 120 4.84 -0.84 -5.86
N THR A 121 3.97 -0.42 -4.94
CA THR A 121 3.41 0.94 -4.77
C THR A 121 3.52 1.41 -3.30
N LYS A 122 4.42 0.79 -2.51
CA LYS A 122 4.63 1.17 -1.10
C LYS A 122 5.12 2.61 -0.93
N GLY A 123 5.73 3.19 -1.99
CA GLY A 123 6.13 4.60 -2.01
C GLY A 123 4.96 5.55 -1.88
N SER A 124 3.98 5.42 -2.77
CA SER A 124 2.74 6.19 -2.69
C SER A 124 1.92 5.81 -1.46
N MET A 125 1.92 4.52 -1.06
CA MET A 125 1.28 4.07 0.17
C MET A 125 1.84 4.81 1.39
N ALA A 126 3.16 4.91 1.53
CA ALA A 126 3.79 5.63 2.64
C ALA A 126 3.43 7.12 2.62
N ALA A 127 3.45 7.76 1.45
CA ALA A 127 3.09 9.17 1.31
C ALA A 127 1.62 9.42 1.66
N PHE A 128 0.70 8.62 1.15
CA PHE A 128 -0.73 8.73 1.44
C PHE A 128 -1.04 8.44 2.91
N PHE A 129 -0.44 7.39 3.46
CA PHE A 129 -0.67 7.02 4.85
C PHE A 129 -0.09 8.05 5.82
N GLN A 130 1.09 8.59 5.54
CA GLN A 130 1.67 9.67 6.34
C GLN A 130 0.77 10.91 6.32
N ALA A 131 0.34 11.37 5.14
CA ALA A 131 -0.55 12.51 4.99
C ALA A 131 -1.89 12.29 5.70
N PHE A 132 -2.45 11.09 5.61
CA PHE A 132 -3.66 10.69 6.31
C PHE A 132 -3.49 10.75 7.84
N CYS A 133 -2.38 10.22 8.36
CA CYS A 133 -2.06 10.25 9.80
C CYS A 133 -1.80 11.68 10.29
N ASP A 134 -1.13 12.51 9.50
CA ASP A 134 -0.88 13.91 9.85
C ASP A 134 -2.18 14.72 9.91
N LEU A 135 -3.09 14.46 8.98
CA LEU A 135 -4.44 15.03 9.03
C LEU A 135 -5.20 14.59 10.29
N ALA A 136 -5.08 13.33 10.70
CA ALA A 136 -5.70 12.81 11.91
C ALA A 136 -5.14 13.45 13.20
N ARG A 137 -3.82 13.69 13.24
CA ARG A 137 -3.16 14.28 14.43
C ARG A 137 -3.38 15.78 14.55
N ASN A 138 -3.25 16.48 13.45
CA ASN A 138 -3.07 17.95 13.47
C ASN A 138 -4.33 18.71 13.12
N GLY A 139 -5.43 18.04 12.68
CA GLY A 139 -6.67 18.71 12.32
C GLY A 139 -6.53 20.21 12.05
N PRO A 140 -7.49 20.91 11.57
CA PRO A 140 -8.89 20.55 11.49
C PRO A 140 -9.17 19.62 10.32
N LEU A 141 -9.96 18.58 10.59
CA LEU A 141 -10.54 17.80 9.51
C LEU A 141 -11.40 18.71 8.62
N PRO A 142 -11.45 18.46 7.31
CA PRO A 142 -12.35 19.17 6.43
C PRO A 142 -13.78 19.14 6.96
N LEU A 143 -14.48 20.27 6.94
CA LEU A 143 -15.79 20.42 7.60
C LEU A 143 -16.83 19.40 7.14
N ASN A 144 -16.81 18.99 5.88
CA ASN A 144 -17.84 18.17 5.26
C ASN A 144 -17.25 17.06 4.36
N THR A 145 -15.93 16.83 4.36
CA THR A 145 -15.29 15.83 3.54
C THR A 145 -14.76 14.69 4.41
N GLU A 146 -15.21 13.48 4.13
CA GLU A 146 -14.63 12.26 4.68
C GLU A 146 -13.39 11.89 3.87
N VAL A 147 -12.27 11.60 4.55
CA VAL A 147 -11.05 11.08 3.91
C VAL A 147 -10.93 9.60 4.26
N ILE A 148 -10.73 8.78 3.23
CA ILE A 148 -10.62 7.32 3.35
C ILE A 148 -9.28 6.89 2.81
N PHE A 149 -8.51 6.16 3.60
CA PHE A 149 -7.34 5.42 3.11
C PHE A 149 -7.73 3.96 2.93
N VAL A 150 -7.38 3.37 1.80
CA VAL A 150 -7.69 1.97 1.48
C VAL A 150 -6.43 1.24 1.06
N GLY A 151 -5.97 0.27 1.86
CA GLY A 151 -4.96 -0.69 1.41
C GLY A 151 -5.64 -1.80 0.62
N LEU A 152 -5.34 -1.91 -0.66
CA LEU A 152 -5.94 -2.89 -1.56
C LEU A 152 -5.10 -4.17 -1.63
N VAL A 153 -5.75 -5.32 -1.76
CA VAL A 153 -5.11 -6.61 -2.05
C VAL A 153 -5.28 -6.98 -3.52
N ASP A 154 -4.34 -7.81 -4.02
CA ASP A 154 -4.45 -8.50 -5.31
C ASP A 154 -4.44 -7.56 -6.53
N GLU A 155 -3.72 -6.45 -6.48
CA GLU A 155 -3.60 -5.57 -7.63
C GLU A 155 -2.75 -6.21 -8.73
N GLU A 156 -1.60 -6.78 -8.37
CA GLU A 156 -0.57 -7.33 -9.25
C GLU A 156 -1.01 -8.59 -10.04
N PHE A 157 -2.20 -9.12 -9.78
CA PHE A 157 -2.70 -10.31 -10.49
C PHE A 157 -4.17 -10.18 -10.92
N GLY A 158 -5.12 -10.28 -9.97
CA GLY A 158 -6.55 -10.40 -10.28
C GLY A 158 -7.37 -9.15 -10.06
N GLN A 159 -6.79 -8.14 -9.40
CA GLN A 159 -7.46 -6.88 -9.03
C GLN A 159 -8.72 -7.12 -8.18
N ALA A 160 -8.75 -8.24 -7.42
CA ALA A 160 -9.91 -8.62 -6.62
C ALA A 160 -10.24 -7.57 -5.56
N GLY A 161 -9.23 -6.92 -4.98
CA GLY A 161 -9.39 -5.88 -3.95
C GLY A 161 -10.13 -4.67 -4.46
N SER A 162 -9.71 -4.09 -5.59
CA SER A 162 -10.35 -2.92 -6.19
C SER A 162 -11.75 -3.24 -6.71
N ARG A 163 -11.95 -4.42 -7.31
CA ARG A 163 -13.28 -4.90 -7.74
C ARG A 163 -14.24 -5.06 -6.57
N LYS A 164 -13.77 -5.62 -5.45
CA LYS A 164 -14.58 -5.76 -4.23
C LYS A 164 -14.93 -4.41 -3.64
N LEU A 165 -13.96 -3.49 -3.60
CA LEU A 165 -14.16 -2.13 -3.13
C LEU A 165 -15.21 -1.40 -3.97
N ALA A 166 -15.10 -1.45 -5.29
CA ALA A 166 -16.05 -0.82 -6.20
C ALA A 166 -17.48 -1.39 -6.07
N LYS A 167 -17.58 -2.71 -5.85
CA LYS A 167 -18.89 -3.39 -5.74
C LYS A 167 -19.59 -3.14 -4.39
N SER A 168 -18.86 -3.07 -3.30
CA SER A 168 -19.45 -3.08 -1.94
C SER A 168 -18.72 -2.21 -0.92
N GLY A 169 -17.83 -1.34 -1.36
CA GLY A 169 -17.17 -0.33 -0.54
C GLY A 169 -17.92 1.01 -0.51
N PRO A 170 -17.35 1.99 0.21
CA PRO A 170 -17.87 3.33 0.19
C PRO A 170 -17.69 3.97 -1.19
N GLN A 171 -18.70 4.68 -1.66
CA GLN A 171 -18.58 5.53 -2.86
C GLN A 171 -17.76 6.78 -2.52
N ALA A 172 -16.91 7.23 -3.43
CA ALA A 172 -16.10 8.44 -3.30
C ALA A 172 -16.31 9.35 -4.50
N ASP A 173 -16.24 10.68 -4.25
CA ASP A 173 -16.32 11.69 -5.30
C ASP A 173 -14.98 11.84 -6.02
N LEU A 174 -13.89 11.55 -5.33
CA LEU A 174 -12.53 11.50 -5.87
C LEU A 174 -11.80 10.29 -5.29
N ALA A 175 -11.20 9.47 -6.15
CA ALA A 175 -10.28 8.41 -5.75
C ALA A 175 -8.92 8.61 -6.43
N ILE A 176 -7.84 8.44 -5.66
CA ILE A 176 -6.47 8.51 -6.14
C ILE A 176 -5.84 7.13 -5.94
N ALA A 177 -5.56 6.45 -7.05
CA ALA A 177 -4.76 5.24 -7.07
C ALA A 177 -3.27 5.61 -6.99
N GLY A 178 -2.53 4.88 -6.18
CA GLY A 178 -1.15 5.22 -5.88
C GLY A 178 -0.14 4.55 -6.81
N GLU A 179 -0.24 4.73 -8.11
CA GLU A 179 0.61 4.08 -9.09
C GLU A 179 1.86 4.91 -9.49
N PRO A 180 2.94 4.27 -10.01
CA PRO A 180 4.18 4.95 -10.40
C PRO A 180 4.02 5.70 -11.73
N THR A 181 3.48 6.91 -11.70
CA THR A 181 3.18 7.74 -12.88
C THR A 181 4.14 8.91 -13.08
N GLU A 182 5.31 8.89 -12.44
CA GLU A 182 6.24 10.04 -12.40
C GLU A 182 5.57 11.33 -11.90
N LEU A 183 4.65 11.21 -10.95
CA LEU A 183 3.80 12.30 -10.42
C LEU A 183 2.90 12.97 -11.46
N LYS A 184 2.67 12.34 -12.61
CA LYS A 184 1.71 12.81 -13.60
C LYS A 184 0.30 12.32 -13.24
N VAL A 185 -0.68 13.16 -13.44
CA VAL A 185 -2.08 12.78 -13.29
C VAL A 185 -2.50 11.97 -14.50
N VAL A 186 -2.90 10.71 -14.27
CA VAL A 186 -3.41 9.81 -15.29
C VAL A 186 -4.92 9.67 -15.07
N THR A 187 -5.72 10.14 -16.03
CA THR A 187 -7.19 10.15 -15.92
C THR A 187 -7.86 9.02 -16.67
N ALA A 188 -7.12 8.29 -17.49
CA ALA A 188 -7.60 7.13 -18.23
C ALA A 188 -6.44 6.18 -18.53
N HIS A 189 -6.73 4.89 -18.60
CA HIS A 189 -5.78 3.84 -18.96
C HIS A 189 -6.44 2.81 -19.88
N LYS A 190 -5.60 2.06 -20.61
CA LYS A 190 -6.05 0.89 -21.37
C LYS A 190 -6.33 -0.25 -20.41
N GLY A 191 -7.30 -1.11 -20.76
CA GLY A 191 -7.46 -2.40 -20.08
C GLY A 191 -6.29 -3.33 -20.40
N ASN A 192 -6.11 -4.36 -19.59
CA ASN A 192 -5.21 -5.47 -19.87
C ASN A 192 -6.00 -6.77 -20.02
N SER A 193 -5.44 -7.71 -20.78
CA SER A 193 -5.99 -9.06 -20.90
C SER A 193 -4.83 -10.04 -20.80
N TRP A 194 -4.95 -10.97 -19.87
CA TRP A 194 -4.01 -12.07 -19.74
C TRP A 194 -4.53 -13.26 -20.51
N LEU A 195 -3.73 -13.78 -21.45
CA LEU A 195 -4.05 -14.94 -22.25
C LEU A 195 -3.08 -16.06 -21.92
N GLN A 196 -3.60 -17.24 -21.63
CA GLN A 196 -2.82 -18.46 -21.49
C GLN A 196 -3.09 -19.37 -22.68
N ILE A 197 -2.05 -19.67 -23.46
CA ILE A 197 -2.11 -20.66 -24.54
C ILE A 197 -1.49 -21.93 -24.02
N LYS A 198 -2.25 -23.03 -24.04
CA LYS A 198 -1.78 -24.35 -23.66
C LYS A 198 -1.80 -25.27 -24.88
N THR A 199 -0.64 -25.81 -25.23
CA THR A 199 -0.52 -26.85 -26.26
C THR A 199 -0.31 -28.21 -25.60
N THR A 200 -0.90 -29.25 -26.17
CA THR A 200 -0.69 -30.65 -25.78
C THR A 200 -0.05 -31.40 -26.93
N GLY A 201 0.92 -32.24 -26.63
CA GLY A 201 1.64 -33.00 -27.65
C GLY A 201 2.88 -33.71 -27.06
N VAL A 202 3.63 -34.35 -27.91
CA VAL A 202 4.92 -34.92 -27.56
C VAL A 202 6.00 -33.87 -27.87
N ALA A 203 6.84 -33.59 -26.86
CA ALA A 203 7.96 -32.67 -27.05
C ALA A 203 8.97 -33.24 -28.05
N ALA A 204 9.28 -32.48 -29.09
CA ALA A 204 10.28 -32.87 -30.08
C ALA A 204 11.11 -31.63 -30.45
N HIS A 205 12.36 -31.89 -30.90
CA HIS A 205 13.22 -30.80 -31.42
C HIS A 205 12.76 -30.45 -32.83
N GLY A 206 12.58 -29.12 -33.12
CA GLY A 206 12.05 -28.64 -34.39
C GLY A 206 12.90 -28.88 -35.62
N ALA A 207 14.07 -29.52 -35.46
CA ALA A 207 14.98 -29.92 -36.55
C ALA A 207 15.03 -31.43 -36.78
N THR A 208 14.16 -32.22 -36.11
CA THR A 208 14.06 -33.69 -36.31
C THR A 208 12.76 -34.03 -37.00
#